data_9e6955bb871c48db5b7487b54fcacdf5
#
_entry.id   9e6955bb871c48db5b7487b54fcacdf5
#
_cell.length_a   1.000
_cell.length_b   1.000
_cell.length_c   1.000
_cell.angle_alpha   90.00
_cell.angle_beta   90.00
_cell.angle_gamma   90.00
#
_symmetry.space_group_name_H-M   'P 1'
#
loop_
_entity.id
_entity.type
_entity.pdbx_description
1 polymer ?
#
loop_
_entity_poly.entity_id
_entity_poly.type
_entity_poly.pdbx_seq_one_letter_code
_entity_poly.pdbx_strand_id
1 'polypeptide(L)'
;LKESPLDFALWKKTEDGIKWPTRYSIGRPGWHTECVVMINKELGSLIDIHGGGKDLKFPHHENERAQSMAINESELANYWVHSGMIDINGVKMSKSLGNFITAKDILSKVDPMVLRWFLLATQYRDDVNVSDEIIESSKAELTKIITAYKQACVKLEVNDIKVDGVDEDAYKRFMDAMADDLNTPNAYAVIFEIVKNINQLVRVKEINFEALGKEVNTLVRCMNVLGIVLPDMTMSDDDKKMYQEWMDAKSVKDFKKADELRTQLSQKGIL
;
A
#
# COMPACT_ATOMS: atom_id res chain seq x y z
N LEU A 1 -17.67 10.49 39.66
CA LEU A 1 -17.10 9.41 40.47
C LEU A 1 -17.48 8.11 39.79
N LYS A 2 -16.49 7.30 39.40
CA LYS A 2 -16.70 6.01 38.74
C LYS A 2 -17.05 4.97 39.81
N GLU A 3 -17.99 4.08 39.51
CA GLU A 3 -18.27 2.87 40.32
C GLU A 3 -17.28 1.75 39.92
N SER A 4 -16.92 1.67 38.64
CA SER A 4 -15.92 0.78 38.12
C SER A 4 -14.78 1.52 37.41
N PRO A 5 -13.54 1.00 37.42
CA PRO A 5 -12.44 1.54 36.63
C PRO A 5 -12.75 1.61 35.11
N LEU A 6 -13.65 0.76 34.64
CA LEU A 6 -14.09 0.69 33.24
C LEU A 6 -15.12 1.74 32.87
N ASP A 7 -15.77 2.40 33.85
CA ASP A 7 -16.76 3.44 33.58
C ASP A 7 -16.13 4.60 32.81
N PHE A 8 -16.88 5.16 31.89
CA PHE A 8 -16.45 6.30 31.08
C PHE A 8 -17.50 7.42 31.07
N ALA A 9 -17.05 8.65 30.80
CA ALA A 9 -17.91 9.81 30.81
C ALA A 9 -18.74 9.90 29.53
N LEU A 10 -20.07 9.85 29.66
CA LEU A 10 -20.99 10.12 28.56
C LEU A 10 -21.16 11.62 28.30
N TRP A 11 -21.08 12.43 29.38
CA TRP A 11 -21.20 13.87 29.35
C TRP A 11 -20.14 14.54 30.25
N LYS A 12 -19.46 15.56 29.73
CA LYS A 12 -18.43 16.31 30.44
C LYS A 12 -18.91 17.75 30.69
N LYS A 13 -19.09 18.13 31.94
CA LYS A 13 -19.27 19.54 32.29
C LYS A 13 -18.04 20.33 31.83
N THR A 14 -18.26 21.45 31.13
CA THR A 14 -17.19 22.35 30.70
C THR A 14 -17.70 23.79 30.65
N GLU A 15 -16.81 24.72 30.95
CA GLU A 15 -17.06 26.15 30.82
C GLU A 15 -16.40 26.74 29.57
N ASP A 16 -15.49 25.97 28.94
CA ASP A 16 -14.71 26.36 27.78
C ASP A 16 -15.13 25.61 26.49
N GLY A 17 -14.88 26.23 25.35
CA GLY A 17 -15.11 25.64 24.04
C GLY A 17 -16.58 25.48 23.65
N ILE A 18 -16.83 24.61 22.68
CA ILE A 18 -18.19 24.27 22.22
C ILE A 18 -18.90 23.47 23.31
N LYS A 19 -20.10 23.91 23.70
CA LYS A 19 -20.88 23.33 24.78
C LYS A 19 -22.37 23.54 24.58
N TRP A 20 -23.16 22.69 25.20
CA TRP A 20 -24.62 22.72 25.14
C TRP A 20 -25.23 22.64 26.55
N PRO A 21 -26.39 23.25 26.78
CA PRO A 21 -27.17 23.04 28.00
C PRO A 21 -27.88 21.70 27.94
N THR A 22 -27.80 20.92 29.03
CA THR A 22 -28.57 19.70 29.23
C THR A 22 -29.16 19.65 30.62
N ARG A 23 -30.01 18.67 30.91
CA ARG A 23 -30.54 18.44 32.25
C ARG A 23 -29.46 18.10 33.27
N TYR A 24 -28.27 17.68 32.81
CA TYR A 24 -27.18 17.31 33.71
C TYR A 24 -26.26 18.49 34.03
N SER A 25 -25.92 19.28 33.03
CA SER A 25 -25.08 20.47 33.13
C SER A 25 -24.91 21.16 31.80
N ILE A 26 -24.32 22.36 31.77
CA ILE A 26 -23.70 22.91 30.59
C ILE A 26 -22.40 22.13 30.35
N GLY A 27 -22.21 21.59 29.12
CA GLY A 27 -21.05 20.76 28.82
C GLY A 27 -21.05 20.21 27.42
N ARG A 28 -20.30 19.15 27.20
CA ARG A 28 -20.16 18.46 25.92
C ARG A 28 -20.23 16.94 26.08
N PRO A 29 -20.53 16.19 25.02
CA PRO A 29 -20.48 14.74 25.05
C PRO A 29 -19.08 14.23 25.37
N GLY A 30 -18.99 13.03 25.90
CA GLY A 30 -17.73 12.31 26.00
C GLY A 30 -17.22 11.92 24.63
N TRP A 31 -15.91 11.78 24.47
CA TRP A 31 -15.26 11.46 23.20
C TRP A 31 -15.87 10.24 22.48
N HIS A 32 -16.16 9.17 23.20
CA HIS A 32 -16.75 7.95 22.64
C HIS A 32 -18.17 8.19 22.11
N THR A 33 -18.95 9.05 22.79
CA THR A 33 -20.31 9.40 22.39
C THR A 33 -20.34 10.19 21.08
N GLU A 34 -19.33 11.03 20.83
CA GLU A 34 -19.24 11.83 19.60
C GLU A 34 -19.21 10.92 18.37
N CYS A 35 -18.37 9.87 18.36
CA CYS A 35 -18.26 8.93 17.26
C CYS A 35 -19.55 8.15 17.05
N VAL A 36 -20.14 7.60 18.10
CA VAL A 36 -21.41 6.81 17.97
C VAL A 36 -22.55 7.66 17.41
N VAL A 37 -22.67 8.92 17.87
CA VAL A 37 -23.71 9.83 17.35
C VAL A 37 -23.48 10.17 15.87
N MET A 38 -22.22 10.45 15.49
CA MET A 38 -21.88 10.74 14.09
C MET A 38 -22.13 9.53 13.18
N ILE A 39 -21.71 8.35 13.60
CA ILE A 39 -21.95 7.11 12.85
C ILE A 39 -23.45 6.87 12.67
N ASN A 40 -24.22 6.88 13.76
CA ASN A 40 -25.66 6.66 13.68
C ASN A 40 -26.39 7.67 12.78
N LYS A 41 -25.94 8.93 12.78
CA LYS A 41 -26.56 9.98 11.99
C LYS A 41 -26.23 9.88 10.51
N GLU A 42 -24.98 9.60 10.14
CA GLU A 42 -24.49 9.69 8.77
C GLU A 42 -24.47 8.33 8.05
N LEU A 43 -24.28 7.23 8.78
CA LEU A 43 -24.04 5.89 8.23
C LEU A 43 -25.06 4.84 8.69
N GLY A 44 -25.86 5.14 9.72
CA GLY A 44 -26.81 4.20 10.30
C GLY A 44 -26.30 3.50 11.55
N SER A 45 -27.14 2.63 12.14
CA SER A 45 -26.85 1.98 13.41
C SER A 45 -25.85 0.83 13.35
N LEU A 46 -25.64 0.27 12.15
CA LEU A 46 -24.68 -0.80 11.91
C LEU A 46 -23.91 -0.49 10.63
N ILE A 47 -22.60 -0.40 10.73
CA ILE A 47 -21.70 -0.19 9.59
C ILE A 47 -20.95 -1.47 9.22
N ASP A 48 -20.39 -1.54 8.00
CA ASP A 48 -19.66 -2.73 7.58
C ASP A 48 -18.31 -2.83 8.29
N ILE A 49 -17.51 -1.77 8.25
CA ILE A 49 -16.15 -1.77 8.77
C ILE A 49 -15.92 -0.54 9.66
N HIS A 50 -15.38 -0.75 10.86
CA HIS A 50 -14.88 0.29 11.75
C HIS A 50 -13.41 0.04 12.04
N GLY A 51 -12.56 1.05 11.85
CA GLY A 51 -11.11 0.88 11.97
C GLY A 51 -10.42 1.98 12.77
N GLY A 52 -9.22 1.66 13.27
CA GLY A 52 -8.37 2.59 13.98
C GLY A 52 -7.03 1.97 14.37
N GLY A 53 -6.20 2.72 15.10
CA GLY A 53 -4.99 2.16 15.69
C GLY A 53 -5.31 1.17 16.81
N LYS A 54 -4.39 0.25 17.08
CA LYS A 54 -4.57 -0.76 18.15
C LYS A 54 -4.78 -0.15 19.55
N ASP A 55 -4.33 1.08 19.75
CA ASP A 55 -4.52 1.83 20.99
C ASP A 55 -5.97 2.33 21.18
N LEU A 56 -6.76 2.39 20.12
CA LEU A 56 -8.18 2.72 20.19
C LEU A 56 -9.06 1.51 20.53
N LYS A 57 -8.56 0.28 20.39
CA LYS A 57 -9.32 -0.93 20.70
C LYS A 57 -9.94 -0.86 22.08
N PHE A 58 -9.15 -0.44 23.07
CA PHE A 58 -9.60 -0.15 24.41
C PHE A 58 -8.94 1.15 24.93
N PRO A 59 -9.70 2.09 25.54
CA PRO A 59 -11.14 1.97 25.84
C PRO A 59 -12.09 2.50 24.75
N HIS A 60 -11.60 3.13 23.67
CA HIS A 60 -12.43 3.93 22.76
C HIS A 60 -13.49 3.08 22.02
N HIS A 61 -13.07 2.13 21.24
CA HIS A 61 -13.95 1.28 20.41
C HIS A 61 -14.87 0.38 21.27
N GLU A 62 -14.36 -0.17 22.38
CA GLU A 62 -15.21 -0.93 23.30
C GLU A 62 -16.31 -0.05 23.93
N ASN A 63 -16.02 1.21 24.22
CA ASN A 63 -17.01 2.14 24.74
C ASN A 63 -18.01 2.58 23.67
N GLU A 64 -17.59 2.70 22.42
CA GLU A 64 -18.51 2.93 21.28
C GLU A 64 -19.45 1.75 21.08
N ARG A 65 -18.91 0.54 21.10
CA ARG A 65 -19.67 -0.70 21.01
C ARG A 65 -20.71 -0.81 22.14
N ALA A 66 -20.28 -0.55 23.39
CA ALA A 66 -21.17 -0.57 24.55
C ALA A 66 -22.32 0.44 24.41
N GLN A 67 -22.06 1.64 23.88
CA GLN A 67 -23.11 2.63 23.63
C GLN A 67 -24.06 2.21 22.50
N SER A 68 -23.55 1.64 21.41
CA SER A 68 -24.39 1.12 20.31
C SER A 68 -25.32 0.01 20.81
N MET A 69 -24.80 -0.93 21.58
CA MET A 69 -25.62 -1.98 22.20
C MET A 69 -26.71 -1.41 23.11
N ALA A 70 -26.41 -0.34 23.87
CA ALA A 70 -27.38 0.28 24.75
C ALA A 70 -28.46 1.12 24.02
N ILE A 71 -28.12 1.72 22.88
CA ILE A 71 -29.00 2.63 22.13
C ILE A 71 -29.77 1.89 21.02
N ASN A 72 -29.05 1.06 20.26
CA ASN A 72 -29.55 0.42 19.04
C ASN A 72 -29.89 -1.07 19.23
N GLU A 73 -29.55 -1.64 20.40
CA GLU A 73 -29.65 -3.09 20.69
C GLU A 73 -28.87 -3.94 19.67
N SER A 74 -27.84 -3.37 19.04
CA SER A 74 -27.04 -4.00 17.98
C SER A 74 -25.57 -3.60 18.06
N GLU A 75 -24.71 -4.42 17.45
CA GLU A 75 -23.29 -4.06 17.22
C GLU A 75 -23.18 -2.78 16.39
N LEU A 76 -22.10 -2.03 16.61
CA LEU A 76 -21.81 -0.82 15.83
C LEU A 76 -21.25 -1.14 14.44
N ALA A 77 -20.45 -2.21 14.33
CA ALA A 77 -19.83 -2.62 13.09
C ALA A 77 -19.78 -4.15 12.96
N ASN A 78 -19.86 -4.64 11.71
CA ASN A 78 -19.67 -6.06 11.39
C ASN A 78 -18.21 -6.48 11.55
N TYR A 79 -17.26 -5.61 11.15
CA TYR A 79 -15.82 -5.88 11.20
C TYR A 79 -15.08 -4.73 11.88
N TRP A 80 -14.17 -5.10 12.77
CA TRP A 80 -13.29 -4.18 13.47
C TRP A 80 -11.87 -4.40 13.02
N VAL A 81 -11.22 -3.36 12.48
CA VAL A 81 -9.87 -3.42 11.94
C VAL A 81 -8.95 -2.52 12.76
N HIS A 82 -7.90 -3.10 13.36
CA HIS A 82 -6.96 -2.35 14.17
C HIS A 82 -5.54 -2.47 13.60
N SER A 83 -4.98 -1.33 13.20
CA SER A 83 -3.59 -1.25 12.71
C SER A 83 -2.60 -1.17 13.86
N GLY A 84 -1.37 -1.64 13.61
CA GLY A 84 -0.23 -1.39 14.48
C GLY A 84 0.12 0.09 14.57
N MET A 85 1.10 0.40 15.41
CA MET A 85 1.61 1.75 15.63
C MET A 85 2.77 2.05 14.66
N ILE A 86 3.06 3.34 14.52
CA ILE A 86 4.26 3.78 13.79
C ILE A 86 5.30 4.21 14.82
N ASP A 87 6.47 3.59 14.72
CA ASP A 87 7.66 3.93 15.47
C ASP A 87 8.66 4.68 14.57
N ILE A 88 9.40 5.61 15.13
CA ILE A 88 10.49 6.32 14.44
C ILE A 88 11.79 5.92 15.11
N ASN A 89 12.67 5.24 14.35
CA ASN A 89 13.93 4.73 14.87
C ASN A 89 13.76 3.88 16.16
N GLY A 90 12.74 3.02 16.18
CA GLY A 90 12.43 2.15 17.32
C GLY A 90 11.79 2.83 18.53
N VAL A 91 11.38 4.11 18.39
CA VAL A 91 10.70 4.87 19.44
C VAL A 91 9.29 5.21 18.98
N LYS A 92 8.28 4.92 19.81
CA LYS A 92 6.88 5.26 19.50
C LYS A 92 6.74 6.71 19.07
N MET A 93 6.15 6.94 17.89
CA MET A 93 5.88 8.29 17.40
C MET A 93 4.86 9.01 18.30
N SER A 94 5.22 10.16 18.83
CA SER A 94 4.30 11.00 19.59
C SER A 94 4.65 12.49 19.53
N LYS A 95 3.63 13.34 19.63
CA LYS A 95 3.83 14.81 19.68
C LYS A 95 4.61 15.23 20.91
N SER A 96 4.41 14.55 22.05
CA SER A 96 5.08 14.87 23.31
C SER A 96 6.59 14.57 23.28
N LEU A 97 7.03 13.63 22.48
CA LEU A 97 8.45 13.29 22.29
C LEU A 97 9.13 14.11 21.18
N GLY A 98 8.36 14.92 20.45
CA GLY A 98 8.92 15.75 19.37
C GLY A 98 9.40 14.96 18.15
N ASN A 99 9.13 13.64 18.08
CA ASN A 99 9.49 12.78 16.97
C ASN A 99 8.32 12.55 15.98
N PHE A 100 7.33 13.44 16.01
CA PHE A 100 6.16 13.36 15.15
C PHE A 100 6.49 13.85 13.75
N ILE A 101 6.25 12.98 12.74
CA ILE A 101 6.41 13.27 11.32
C ILE A 101 5.04 13.11 10.65
N THR A 102 4.60 14.11 9.89
CA THR A 102 3.34 13.98 9.14
C THR A 102 3.55 13.20 7.85
N ALA A 103 2.47 12.59 7.33
CA ALA A 103 2.49 11.98 6.00
C ALA A 103 2.93 12.98 4.91
N LYS A 104 2.53 14.27 5.04
CA LYS A 104 2.95 15.34 4.14
C LYS A 104 4.46 15.56 4.15
N ASP A 105 5.09 15.51 5.34
CA ASP A 105 6.55 15.68 5.47
C ASP A 105 7.31 14.52 4.82
N ILE A 106 6.84 13.28 5.01
CA ILE A 106 7.44 12.11 4.37
C ILE A 106 7.27 12.19 2.85
N LEU A 107 6.07 12.48 2.35
CA LEU A 107 5.78 12.57 0.92
C LEU A 107 6.51 13.71 0.21
N SER A 108 7.03 14.69 0.94
CA SER A 108 7.92 15.72 0.37
C SER A 108 9.32 15.21 0.04
N LYS A 109 9.71 14.04 0.58
CA LYS A 109 11.07 13.48 0.49
C LYS A 109 11.11 12.09 -0.16
N VAL A 110 10.03 11.34 -0.04
CA VAL A 110 9.93 9.94 -0.48
C VAL A 110 8.86 9.82 -1.55
N ASP A 111 9.15 9.09 -2.62
CA ASP A 111 8.18 8.77 -3.66
C ASP A 111 6.95 8.07 -3.05
N PRO A 112 5.72 8.48 -3.40
CA PRO A 112 4.50 7.91 -2.84
C PRO A 112 4.39 6.39 -3.02
N MET A 113 4.89 5.83 -4.13
CA MET A 113 4.84 4.38 -4.37
C MET A 113 5.84 3.63 -3.49
N VAL A 114 7.01 4.24 -3.22
CA VAL A 114 7.98 3.70 -2.26
C VAL A 114 7.41 3.69 -0.85
N LEU A 115 6.78 4.79 -0.42
CA LEU A 115 6.13 4.86 0.89
C LEU A 115 5.01 3.83 1.01
N ARG A 116 4.19 3.67 -0.04
CA ARG A 116 3.12 2.68 -0.06
C ARG A 116 3.67 1.26 0.01
N TRP A 117 4.71 0.95 -0.78
CA TRP A 117 5.41 -0.33 -0.75
C TRP A 117 5.96 -0.64 0.64
N PHE A 118 6.64 0.33 1.26
CA PHE A 118 7.15 0.22 2.62
C PHE A 118 6.06 -0.12 3.64
N LEU A 119 4.94 0.61 3.64
CA LEU A 119 3.85 0.40 4.61
C LEU A 119 3.16 -0.96 4.43
N LEU A 120 3.08 -1.47 3.21
CA LEU A 120 2.48 -2.77 2.90
C LEU A 120 3.43 -3.96 3.12
N ALA A 121 4.73 -3.72 3.33
CA ALA A 121 5.71 -4.79 3.59
C ALA A 121 5.50 -5.48 4.95
N THR A 122 4.79 -4.82 5.86
CA THR A 122 4.48 -5.33 7.20
C THR A 122 2.99 -5.65 7.28
N GLN A 123 2.64 -6.73 8.00
CA GLN A 123 1.25 -7.04 8.29
C GLN A 123 0.61 -5.88 9.07
N TYR A 124 -0.57 -5.42 8.65
CA TYR A 124 -1.16 -4.17 9.15
C TYR A 124 -1.38 -4.13 10.67
N ARG A 125 -1.44 -5.29 11.35
CA ARG A 125 -1.58 -5.38 12.82
C ARG A 125 -0.29 -5.14 13.56
N ASP A 126 0.86 -5.30 12.88
CA ASP A 126 2.19 -5.15 13.48
C ASP A 126 2.64 -3.70 13.47
N ASP A 127 3.51 -3.36 14.41
CA ASP A 127 4.09 -2.03 14.48
C ASP A 127 5.10 -1.83 13.35
N VAL A 128 5.05 -0.66 12.72
CA VAL A 128 5.91 -0.29 11.60
C VAL A 128 6.99 0.67 12.09
N ASN A 129 8.25 0.27 11.94
CA ASN A 129 9.38 1.15 12.25
C ASN A 129 9.83 1.93 11.01
N VAL A 130 9.76 3.24 11.08
CA VAL A 130 10.23 4.16 10.03
C VAL A 130 11.67 4.54 10.31
N SER A 131 12.58 4.18 9.40
CA SER A 131 13.97 4.67 9.37
C SER A 131 14.40 4.89 7.92
N ASP A 132 15.42 5.72 7.72
CA ASP A 132 15.94 6.01 6.38
C ASP A 132 16.47 4.73 5.70
N GLU A 133 17.10 3.82 6.44
CA GLU A 133 17.62 2.55 5.91
C GLU A 133 16.47 1.65 5.40
N ILE A 134 15.36 1.57 6.13
CA ILE A 134 14.22 0.73 5.74
C ILE A 134 13.53 1.32 4.51
N ILE A 135 13.40 2.64 4.44
CA ILE A 135 12.84 3.33 3.27
C ILE A 135 13.73 3.11 2.03
N GLU A 136 15.05 3.25 2.15
CA GLU A 136 15.98 2.99 1.04
C GLU A 136 15.98 1.51 0.61
N SER A 137 15.85 0.57 1.54
CA SER A 137 15.66 -0.85 1.22
C SER A 137 14.37 -1.07 0.41
N SER A 138 13.26 -0.50 0.85
CA SER A 138 11.97 -0.59 0.16
C SER A 138 12.01 0.01 -1.24
N LYS A 139 12.72 1.13 -1.41
CA LYS A 139 12.98 1.74 -2.71
C LYS A 139 13.80 0.83 -3.62
N ALA A 140 14.84 0.20 -3.08
CA ALA A 140 15.64 -0.75 -3.84
C ALA A 140 14.86 -1.98 -4.29
N GLU A 141 13.96 -2.49 -3.43
CA GLU A 141 13.07 -3.61 -3.76
C GLU A 141 12.08 -3.23 -4.88
N LEU A 142 11.37 -2.12 -4.73
CA LEU A 142 10.44 -1.64 -5.75
C LEU A 142 11.15 -1.35 -7.08
N THR A 143 12.36 -0.79 -7.03
CA THR A 143 13.19 -0.56 -8.21
C THR A 143 13.53 -1.88 -8.94
N LYS A 144 13.83 -2.96 -8.20
CA LYS A 144 14.08 -4.29 -8.82
C LYS A 144 12.86 -4.81 -9.53
N ILE A 145 11.66 -4.67 -8.94
CA ILE A 145 10.38 -5.08 -9.53
C ILE A 145 10.13 -4.28 -10.81
N ILE A 146 10.24 -2.95 -10.75
CA ILE A 146 10.03 -2.06 -11.89
C ILE A 146 11.04 -2.36 -13.02
N THR A 147 12.29 -2.65 -12.67
CA THR A 147 13.32 -3.00 -13.66
C THR A 147 12.99 -4.30 -14.40
N ALA A 148 12.58 -5.34 -13.68
CA ALA A 148 12.17 -6.60 -14.29
C ALA A 148 10.94 -6.41 -15.20
N TYR A 149 9.94 -5.69 -14.72
CA TYR A 149 8.76 -5.31 -15.48
C TYR A 149 9.11 -4.59 -16.78
N LYS A 150 9.91 -3.51 -16.70
CA LYS A 150 10.37 -2.74 -17.88
C LYS A 150 11.07 -3.62 -18.90
N GLN A 151 12.03 -4.44 -18.46
CA GLN A 151 12.76 -5.35 -19.35
C GLN A 151 11.84 -6.33 -20.09
N ALA A 152 10.84 -6.86 -19.39
CA ALA A 152 9.84 -7.75 -20.00
C ALA A 152 8.96 -7.01 -21.01
N CYS A 153 8.42 -5.86 -20.63
CA CYS A 153 7.58 -5.04 -21.51
C CYS A 153 8.33 -4.63 -22.79
N VAL A 154 9.57 -4.19 -22.69
CA VAL A 154 10.40 -3.85 -23.86
C VAL A 154 10.54 -5.06 -24.80
N LYS A 155 10.76 -6.28 -24.26
CA LYS A 155 10.83 -7.49 -25.07
C LYS A 155 9.52 -7.81 -25.79
N LEU A 156 8.39 -7.61 -25.15
CA LEU A 156 7.07 -7.80 -25.74
C LEU A 156 6.80 -6.75 -26.81
N GLU A 157 7.01 -5.47 -26.49
CA GLU A 157 6.75 -4.33 -27.37
C GLU A 157 7.60 -4.37 -28.65
N VAL A 158 8.90 -4.63 -28.56
CA VAL A 158 9.81 -4.69 -29.73
C VAL A 158 9.46 -5.83 -30.67
N ASN A 159 8.83 -6.90 -30.19
CA ASN A 159 8.39 -8.02 -30.99
C ASN A 159 6.90 -7.94 -31.36
N ASP A 160 6.20 -6.85 -31.04
CA ASP A 160 4.76 -6.66 -31.29
C ASP A 160 3.89 -7.79 -30.69
N ILE A 161 4.31 -8.33 -29.56
CA ILE A 161 3.64 -9.44 -28.89
C ILE A 161 2.62 -8.89 -27.88
N LYS A 162 1.37 -9.29 -28.06
CA LYS A 162 0.28 -9.07 -27.11
C LYS A 162 -0.16 -10.42 -26.56
N VAL A 163 -0.24 -10.53 -25.25
CA VAL A 163 -0.64 -11.76 -24.57
C VAL A 163 -1.84 -11.45 -23.68
N ASP A 164 -2.88 -12.25 -23.82
CA ASP A 164 -4.05 -12.21 -22.95
C ASP A 164 -3.91 -13.20 -21.80
N GLY A 165 -4.62 -12.89 -20.69
CA GLY A 165 -4.65 -13.73 -19.49
C GLY A 165 -3.46 -13.50 -18.56
N VAL A 166 -3.45 -14.28 -17.50
CA VAL A 166 -2.46 -14.24 -16.41
C VAL A 166 -1.97 -15.66 -16.10
N ASP A 167 -0.96 -15.79 -15.27
CA ASP A 167 -0.69 -17.04 -14.55
C ASP A 167 -1.74 -17.16 -13.44
N GLU A 168 -2.75 -18.00 -13.68
CA GLU A 168 -3.89 -18.16 -12.77
C GLU A 168 -3.47 -18.77 -11.41
N ASP A 169 -2.45 -19.62 -11.38
CA ASP A 169 -1.95 -20.20 -10.13
C ASP A 169 -1.25 -19.13 -9.28
N ALA A 170 -0.35 -18.37 -9.86
CA ALA A 170 0.35 -17.29 -9.17
C ALA A 170 -0.65 -16.21 -8.70
N TYR A 171 -1.60 -15.81 -9.55
CA TYR A 171 -2.62 -14.84 -9.17
C TYR A 171 -3.53 -15.35 -8.05
N LYS A 172 -3.93 -16.63 -8.11
CA LYS A 172 -4.72 -17.24 -7.04
C LYS A 172 -3.96 -17.25 -5.71
N ARG A 173 -2.70 -17.65 -5.70
CA ARG A 173 -1.87 -17.65 -4.47
C ARG A 173 -1.73 -16.24 -3.88
N PHE A 174 -1.59 -15.21 -4.73
CA PHE A 174 -1.60 -13.81 -4.29
C PHE A 174 -2.94 -13.45 -3.65
N MET A 175 -4.06 -13.79 -4.29
CA MET A 175 -5.40 -13.49 -3.76
C MET A 175 -5.71 -14.28 -2.50
N ASP A 176 -5.25 -15.53 -2.38
CA ASP A 176 -5.40 -16.34 -1.17
C ASP A 176 -4.66 -15.66 0.02
N ALA A 177 -3.45 -15.13 -0.22
CA ALA A 177 -2.72 -14.37 0.79
C ALA A 177 -3.45 -13.08 1.19
N MET A 178 -4.02 -12.35 0.22
CA MET A 178 -4.81 -11.14 0.51
C MET A 178 -6.11 -11.45 1.24
N ALA A 179 -6.72 -12.61 0.98
CA ALA A 179 -7.94 -13.07 1.68
C ALA A 179 -7.66 -13.59 3.09
N ASP A 180 -6.42 -13.93 3.41
CA ASP A 180 -5.96 -14.32 4.74
C ASP A 180 -5.60 -13.07 5.57
N ASP A 181 -6.62 -12.33 5.99
CA ASP A 181 -6.49 -11.14 6.83
C ASP A 181 -5.51 -10.08 6.25
N LEU A 182 -5.58 -9.85 4.94
CA LEU A 182 -4.69 -8.91 4.23
C LEU A 182 -3.20 -9.21 4.47
N ASN A 183 -2.79 -10.47 4.33
CA ASN A 183 -1.43 -10.92 4.55
C ASN A 183 -0.49 -10.45 3.43
N THR A 184 -0.20 -9.15 3.43
CA THR A 184 0.64 -8.50 2.42
C THR A 184 2.07 -9.04 2.39
N PRO A 185 2.71 -9.47 3.51
CA PRO A 185 4.01 -10.12 3.43
C PRO A 185 4.02 -11.41 2.59
N ASN A 186 3.00 -12.25 2.71
CA ASN A 186 2.87 -13.45 1.87
C ASN A 186 2.52 -13.09 0.42
N ALA A 187 1.71 -12.07 0.20
CA ALA A 187 1.44 -11.54 -1.14
C ALA A 187 2.73 -11.03 -1.82
N TYR A 188 3.62 -10.39 -1.07
CA TYR A 188 4.95 -9.96 -1.56
C TYR A 188 5.83 -11.14 -1.98
N ALA A 189 5.80 -12.24 -1.24
CA ALA A 189 6.55 -13.45 -1.62
C ALA A 189 6.13 -13.95 -3.02
N VAL A 190 4.83 -13.92 -3.33
CA VAL A 190 4.33 -14.27 -4.67
C VAL A 190 4.80 -13.25 -5.72
N ILE A 191 4.76 -11.95 -5.44
CA ILE A 191 5.27 -10.92 -6.36
C ILE A 191 6.77 -11.15 -6.67
N PHE A 192 7.60 -11.44 -5.66
CA PHE A 192 9.01 -11.71 -5.89
C PHE A 192 9.25 -13.01 -6.69
N GLU A 193 8.40 -14.01 -6.55
CA GLU A 193 8.42 -15.21 -7.39
C GLU A 193 8.11 -14.87 -8.85
N ILE A 194 7.05 -14.10 -9.12
CA ILE A 194 6.71 -13.60 -10.47
C ILE A 194 7.90 -12.84 -11.07
N VAL A 195 8.50 -11.93 -10.31
CA VAL A 195 9.68 -11.16 -10.74
C VAL A 195 10.87 -12.07 -11.05
N LYS A 196 11.07 -13.12 -10.26
CA LYS A 196 12.12 -14.14 -10.54
C LYS A 196 11.82 -14.87 -11.86
N ASN A 197 10.58 -15.28 -12.10
CA ASN A 197 10.16 -15.94 -13.34
C ASN A 197 10.35 -15.02 -14.54
N ILE A 198 9.93 -13.76 -14.47
CA ILE A 198 10.19 -12.74 -15.49
C ILE A 198 11.69 -12.66 -15.81
N ASN A 199 12.52 -12.52 -14.78
CA ASN A 199 13.98 -12.43 -14.96
C ASN A 199 14.59 -13.67 -15.60
N GLN A 200 14.04 -14.85 -15.35
CA GLN A 200 14.47 -16.09 -15.98
C GLN A 200 14.06 -16.10 -17.47
N LEU A 201 12.81 -15.75 -17.78
CA LEU A 201 12.27 -15.76 -19.13
C LEU A 201 12.97 -14.74 -20.06
N VAL A 202 13.34 -13.58 -19.56
CA VAL A 202 14.02 -12.54 -20.39
C VAL A 202 15.49 -12.85 -20.68
N ARG A 203 16.13 -13.78 -19.93
CA ARG A 203 17.56 -14.10 -20.06
C ARG A 203 17.85 -15.25 -21.01
N VAL A 204 16.86 -16.05 -21.35
CA VAL A 204 17.04 -17.17 -22.27
C VAL A 204 17.17 -16.69 -23.72
N LYS A 205 17.86 -17.48 -24.55
CA LYS A 205 18.06 -17.14 -25.97
C LYS A 205 16.75 -17.19 -26.75
N GLU A 206 15.90 -18.16 -26.47
CA GLU A 206 14.60 -18.33 -27.07
C GLU A 206 13.54 -18.02 -26.03
N ILE A 207 12.91 -16.85 -26.14
CA ILE A 207 11.94 -16.37 -25.18
C ILE A 207 10.59 -17.02 -25.45
N ASN A 208 10.00 -17.62 -24.41
CA ASN A 208 8.59 -17.96 -24.43
C ASN A 208 7.75 -16.71 -24.15
N PHE A 209 7.35 -16.01 -25.20
CA PHE A 209 6.61 -14.75 -25.08
C PHE A 209 5.23 -14.92 -24.46
N GLU A 210 4.55 -16.07 -24.66
CA GLU A 210 3.26 -16.33 -24.02
C GLU A 210 3.41 -16.40 -22.51
N ALA A 211 4.38 -17.17 -22.02
CA ALA A 211 4.66 -17.25 -20.59
C ALA A 211 5.10 -15.89 -20.03
N LEU A 212 5.99 -15.17 -20.75
CA LEU A 212 6.46 -13.85 -20.32
C LEU A 212 5.30 -12.84 -20.21
N GLY A 213 4.40 -12.81 -21.17
CA GLY A 213 3.25 -11.91 -21.16
C GLY A 213 2.27 -12.22 -20.03
N LYS A 214 2.02 -13.51 -19.76
CA LYS A 214 1.18 -13.92 -18.61
C LYS A 214 1.79 -13.48 -17.27
N GLU A 215 3.10 -13.67 -17.08
CA GLU A 215 3.79 -13.20 -15.86
C GLU A 215 3.72 -11.66 -15.71
N VAL A 216 3.92 -10.92 -16.78
CA VAL A 216 3.78 -9.45 -16.78
C VAL A 216 2.37 -9.02 -16.41
N ASN A 217 1.34 -9.62 -17.02
CA ASN A 217 -0.06 -9.33 -16.73
C ASN A 217 -0.42 -9.67 -15.27
N THR A 218 0.12 -10.78 -14.74
CA THR A 218 -0.06 -11.20 -13.36
C THR A 218 0.56 -10.17 -12.41
N LEU A 219 1.80 -9.75 -12.70
CA LEU A 219 2.46 -8.70 -11.91
C LEU A 219 1.63 -7.41 -11.89
N VAL A 220 1.16 -6.94 -13.05
CA VAL A 220 0.34 -5.74 -13.16
C VAL A 220 -0.93 -5.86 -12.32
N ARG A 221 -1.64 -7.00 -12.38
CA ARG A 221 -2.84 -7.22 -11.56
C ARG A 221 -2.54 -7.21 -10.07
N CYS A 222 -1.49 -7.90 -9.62
CA CYS A 222 -1.07 -7.90 -8.21
C CYS A 222 -0.72 -6.50 -7.73
N MET A 223 0.08 -5.74 -8.50
CA MET A 223 0.47 -4.38 -8.16
C MET A 223 -0.73 -3.43 -8.10
N ASN A 224 -1.70 -3.58 -9.01
CA ASN A 224 -2.94 -2.80 -8.98
C ASN A 224 -3.79 -3.07 -7.74
N VAL A 225 -3.90 -4.32 -7.27
CA VAL A 225 -4.59 -4.65 -6.00
C VAL A 225 -3.92 -3.94 -4.83
N LEU A 226 -2.59 -3.86 -4.82
CA LEU A 226 -1.84 -3.14 -3.80
C LEU A 226 -1.86 -1.61 -3.99
N GLY A 227 -2.43 -1.11 -5.09
CA GLY A 227 -2.44 0.31 -5.45
C GLY A 227 -1.06 0.87 -5.80
N ILE A 228 -0.17 0.03 -6.30
CA ILE A 228 1.15 0.42 -6.82
C ILE A 228 1.04 0.59 -8.33
N VAL A 229 1.34 1.80 -8.80
CA VAL A 229 1.27 2.14 -10.22
C VAL A 229 2.61 1.82 -10.88
N LEU A 230 2.58 0.90 -11.84
CA LEU A 230 3.73 0.61 -12.70
C LEU A 230 3.80 1.62 -13.86
N PRO A 231 5.02 1.94 -14.38
CA PRO A 231 5.17 2.88 -15.49
C PRO A 231 4.52 2.34 -16.77
N ASP A 232 3.98 3.25 -17.58
CA ASP A 232 3.57 2.93 -18.96
C ASP A 232 4.82 2.61 -19.80
N MET A 233 4.79 1.46 -20.48
CA MET A 233 5.89 0.96 -21.28
C MET A 233 5.53 0.85 -22.76
N THR A 234 4.48 1.53 -23.21
CA THR A 234 4.13 1.60 -24.63
C THR A 234 5.26 2.26 -25.42
N MET A 235 5.71 1.60 -26.47
CA MET A 235 6.79 2.09 -27.34
C MET A 235 6.24 2.57 -28.69
N SER A 236 6.68 3.74 -29.14
CA SER A 236 6.44 4.19 -30.52
C SER A 236 7.27 3.38 -31.50
N ASP A 237 6.87 3.40 -32.79
CA ASP A 237 7.65 2.74 -33.85
C ASP A 237 9.10 3.27 -33.93
N ASP A 238 9.29 4.58 -33.66
CA ASP A 238 10.64 5.17 -33.59
C ASP A 238 11.44 4.64 -32.40
N ASP A 239 10.81 4.42 -31.26
CA ASP A 239 11.47 3.83 -30.09
C ASP A 239 11.85 2.38 -30.32
N LYS A 240 10.98 1.59 -30.93
CA LYS A 240 11.26 0.20 -31.33
C LYS A 240 12.44 0.13 -32.31
N LYS A 241 12.45 1.02 -33.30
CA LYS A 241 13.55 1.13 -34.27
C LYS A 241 14.86 1.53 -33.58
N MET A 242 14.84 2.51 -32.72
CA MET A 242 16.00 2.94 -31.94
C MET A 242 16.55 1.81 -31.06
N TYR A 243 15.68 1.04 -30.43
CA TYR A 243 16.06 -0.13 -29.63
C TYR A 243 16.71 -1.21 -30.50
N GLN A 244 16.19 -1.49 -31.69
CA GLN A 244 16.78 -2.42 -32.64
C GLN A 244 18.16 -1.97 -33.11
N GLU A 245 18.31 -0.69 -33.47
CA GLU A 245 19.62 -0.12 -33.85
C GLU A 245 20.63 -0.22 -32.71
N TRP A 246 20.20 -0.04 -31.45
CA TRP A 246 21.05 -0.27 -30.28
C TRP A 246 21.51 -1.72 -30.16
N MET A 247 20.61 -2.68 -30.36
CA MET A 247 20.95 -4.09 -30.33
C MET A 247 21.92 -4.48 -31.47
N ASP A 248 21.72 -3.93 -32.66
CA ASP A 248 22.60 -4.15 -33.81
C ASP A 248 24.00 -3.57 -33.56
N ALA A 249 24.11 -2.33 -33.06
CA ALA A 249 25.36 -1.71 -32.70
C ALA A 249 26.14 -2.57 -31.68
N LYS A 250 25.45 -3.12 -30.69
CA LYS A 250 26.07 -4.05 -29.71
C LYS A 250 26.56 -5.33 -30.35
N SER A 251 25.80 -5.89 -31.29
CA SER A 251 26.16 -7.15 -31.96
C SER A 251 27.45 -7.02 -32.80
N VAL A 252 27.61 -5.87 -33.45
CA VAL A 252 28.81 -5.56 -34.27
C VAL A 252 29.94 -4.89 -33.44
N LYS A 253 29.74 -4.73 -32.11
CA LYS A 253 30.68 -4.11 -31.16
C LYS A 253 31.00 -2.63 -31.47
N ASP A 254 30.08 -1.91 -32.10
CA ASP A 254 30.16 -0.44 -32.22
C ASP A 254 29.73 0.20 -30.89
N PHE A 255 30.65 0.23 -29.94
CA PHE A 255 30.41 0.70 -28.59
C PHE A 255 30.03 2.18 -28.54
N LYS A 256 30.58 3.01 -29.45
CA LYS A 256 30.29 4.44 -29.49
C LYS A 256 28.79 4.67 -29.82
N LYS A 257 28.34 4.09 -30.93
CA LYS A 257 26.92 4.16 -31.35
C LYS A 257 26.00 3.52 -30.30
N ALA A 258 26.40 2.38 -29.73
CA ALA A 258 25.64 1.70 -28.69
C ALA A 258 25.44 2.57 -27.43
N ASP A 259 26.48 3.31 -26.98
CA ASP A 259 26.38 4.17 -25.81
C ASP A 259 25.53 5.42 -26.08
N GLU A 260 25.62 6.01 -27.27
CA GLU A 260 24.76 7.13 -27.71
C GLU A 260 23.28 6.73 -27.69
N LEU A 261 22.93 5.62 -28.32
CA LEU A 261 21.56 5.09 -28.36
C LEU A 261 21.07 4.67 -26.98
N ARG A 262 21.92 4.05 -26.17
CA ARG A 262 21.59 3.69 -24.77
C ARG A 262 21.21 4.93 -23.97
N THR A 263 21.96 6.01 -24.12
CA THR A 263 21.68 7.26 -23.40
C THR A 263 20.31 7.81 -23.78
N GLN A 264 19.96 7.81 -25.07
CA GLN A 264 18.65 8.27 -25.56
C GLN A 264 17.51 7.38 -25.06
N LEU A 265 17.66 6.06 -25.13
CA LEU A 265 16.67 5.09 -24.63
C LEU A 265 16.48 5.19 -23.12
N SER A 266 17.57 5.44 -22.37
CA SER A 266 17.50 5.66 -20.92
C SER A 266 16.77 6.97 -20.56
N GLN A 267 17.00 8.06 -21.31
CA GLN A 267 16.28 9.32 -21.12
C GLN A 267 14.76 9.17 -21.38
N LYS A 268 14.38 8.26 -22.24
CA LYS A 268 12.98 7.90 -22.49
C LYS A 268 12.42 6.88 -21.48
N GLY A 269 13.22 6.41 -20.54
CA GLY A 269 12.82 5.42 -19.53
C GLY A 269 12.63 3.99 -20.05
N ILE A 270 13.12 3.70 -21.26
CA ILE A 270 13.03 2.39 -21.92
C ILE A 270 14.11 1.42 -21.37
N LEU A 271 15.29 1.94 -21.04
CA LEU A 271 16.42 1.18 -20.46
C LEU A 271 16.74 1.67 -19.05
#